data_9252b0e37eca2b11351dce6c12f8535d
#
_entry.id   9252b0e37eca2b11351dce6c12f8535d
#
_cell.length_a   1.000
_cell.length_b   1.000
_cell.length_c   1.000
_cell.angle_alpha   90.00
_cell.angle_beta   90.00
_cell.angle_gamma   90.00
#
_symmetry.space_group_name_H-M   'P 1'
#
loop_
_entity.id
_entity.type
_entity.pdbx_description
1 polymer ?
#
loop_
_entity_poly.entity_id
_entity_poly.type
_entity_poly.pdbx_seq_one_letter_code
_entity_poly.pdbx_strand_id
1 'polypeptide(L)'
;GIFDLDTDSNGRWSVERFKGLMFQLERDANTIAQRTRRGKGNMIICSSDVASALQMAGVLDYTPALNNNLNIDDTGNTFAGVLNGKYRVYIDPYAANMASNASPTKQYYVVGYKGTSPYDAGLFYCPYVPLQMVRAVGQDNFQPKIGFKTRYGMVANPFAGASASGNITADGVGAINANRYYRRVQVTNIM
;
A
#
# COMPACT_ATOMS: atom_id res chain seq x y z
N GLY A 1 10.49 3.74 -8.14
CA GLY A 1 10.10 4.07 -9.50
C GLY A 1 9.23 5.31 -9.54
N ILE A 2 9.23 5.95 -10.66
CA ILE A 2 8.34 7.07 -10.98
C ILE A 2 7.63 6.66 -12.26
N PHE A 3 6.32 6.78 -12.26
CA PHE A 3 5.48 6.59 -13.44
C PHE A 3 4.80 7.90 -13.76
N ASP A 4 5.02 8.41 -14.95
CA ASP A 4 4.39 9.61 -15.45
C ASP A 4 3.17 9.23 -16.29
N LEU A 5 2.02 9.73 -15.89
CA LEU A 5 0.78 9.51 -16.61
C LEU A 5 0.71 10.38 -17.87
N ASP A 6 1.49 11.44 -17.95
CA ASP A 6 1.52 12.38 -19.07
C ASP A 6 2.74 12.17 -20.00
N THR A 7 3.02 10.94 -20.37
CA THR A 7 4.13 10.64 -21.28
C THR A 7 3.91 11.08 -22.72
N ASP A 8 2.70 11.56 -23.05
CA ASP A 8 2.37 11.98 -24.40
C ASP A 8 2.17 13.51 -24.47
N SER A 9 2.84 14.16 -25.38
CA SER A 9 2.93 15.62 -25.53
C SER A 9 1.59 16.31 -25.88
N ASN A 10 0.50 15.60 -25.99
CA ASN A 10 -0.78 16.12 -26.47
C ASN A 10 -1.76 16.56 -25.36
N GLY A 11 -1.41 16.51 -24.10
CA GLY A 11 -2.27 16.98 -22.99
C GLY A 11 -3.66 16.31 -22.89
N ARG A 12 -3.90 15.25 -23.62
CA ARG A 12 -5.18 14.56 -23.62
C ARG A 12 -5.22 13.45 -22.58
N TRP A 13 -6.16 13.54 -21.68
CA TRP A 13 -6.56 12.42 -20.84
C TRP A 13 -7.23 11.34 -21.71
N SER A 14 -6.47 10.32 -22.07
CA SER A 14 -6.99 9.20 -22.84
C SER A 14 -7.01 7.93 -22.00
N VAL A 15 -7.98 7.06 -22.28
CA VAL A 15 -8.08 5.72 -21.67
C VAL A 15 -6.78 4.91 -21.85
N GLU A 16 -6.02 5.17 -22.89
CA GLU A 16 -4.75 4.51 -23.19
C GLU A 16 -3.68 4.77 -22.11
N ARG A 17 -3.69 5.95 -21.49
CA ARG A 17 -2.76 6.29 -20.40
C ARG A 17 -3.03 5.46 -19.15
N PHE A 18 -4.29 5.27 -18.81
CA PHE A 18 -4.69 4.42 -17.70
C PHE A 18 -4.35 2.94 -17.95
N LYS A 19 -4.43 2.48 -19.18
CA LYS A 19 -3.94 1.15 -19.57
C LYS A 19 -2.43 1.03 -19.43
N GLY A 20 -1.68 2.10 -19.69
CA GLY A 20 -0.23 2.16 -19.43
C GLY A 20 0.10 1.98 -17.94
N LEU A 21 -0.70 2.56 -17.04
CA LEU A 21 -0.58 2.34 -15.60
C LEU A 21 -0.78 0.86 -15.23
N MET A 22 -1.75 0.21 -15.85
CA MET A 22 -2.00 -1.23 -15.66
C MET A 22 -0.81 -2.08 -16.09
N PHE A 23 -0.23 -1.78 -17.23
CA PHE A 23 0.96 -2.49 -17.70
C PHE A 23 2.14 -2.31 -16.74
N GLN A 24 2.33 -1.10 -16.22
CA GLN A 24 3.39 -0.83 -15.25
C GLN A 24 3.18 -1.59 -13.93
N LEU A 25 1.94 -1.66 -13.43
CA LEU A 25 1.58 -2.47 -12.26
C LEU A 25 1.93 -3.95 -12.47
N GLU A 26 1.57 -4.48 -13.63
CA GLU A 26 1.87 -5.86 -14.02
C GLU A 26 3.38 -6.11 -14.10
N ARG A 27 4.12 -5.18 -14.66
CA ARG A 27 5.59 -5.22 -14.73
C ARG A 27 6.23 -5.19 -13.34
N ASP A 28 5.72 -4.36 -12.44
CA ASP A 28 6.22 -4.31 -11.06
C ASP A 28 5.93 -5.61 -10.29
N ALA A 29 4.76 -6.19 -10.48
CA ALA A 29 4.42 -7.49 -9.92
C ALA A 29 5.32 -8.61 -10.45
N ASN A 30 5.63 -8.61 -11.75
CA ASN A 30 6.56 -9.54 -12.35
C ASN A 30 7.99 -9.35 -11.81
N THR A 31 8.41 -8.11 -11.59
CA THR A 31 9.73 -7.81 -11.00
C THR A 31 9.85 -8.40 -9.59
N ILE A 32 8.77 -8.38 -8.78
CA ILE A 32 8.74 -9.03 -7.47
C ILE A 32 8.94 -10.54 -7.63
N ALA A 33 8.24 -11.17 -8.58
CA ALA A 33 8.41 -12.60 -8.86
C ALA A 33 9.83 -12.96 -9.25
N GLN A 34 10.46 -12.17 -10.12
CA GLN A 34 11.85 -12.37 -10.56
C GLN A 34 12.85 -12.24 -9.42
N ARG A 35 12.62 -11.29 -8.52
CA ARG A 35 13.53 -11.01 -7.38
C ARG A 35 13.36 -11.99 -6.24
N THR A 36 12.14 -12.35 -5.90
CA THR A 36 11.84 -13.25 -4.78
C THR A 36 11.87 -14.71 -5.18
N ARG A 37 11.55 -15.03 -6.44
CA ARG A 37 11.34 -16.39 -6.96
C ARG A 37 10.33 -17.21 -6.16
N ARG A 38 9.41 -16.52 -5.44
CA ARG A 38 8.37 -17.16 -4.64
C ARG A 38 6.99 -17.00 -5.23
N GLY A 39 6.73 -15.87 -5.88
CA GLY A 39 5.46 -15.59 -6.50
C GLY A 39 5.36 -14.16 -6.97
N LYS A 40 4.38 -13.91 -7.81
CA LYS A 40 4.04 -12.61 -8.33
C LYS A 40 3.36 -11.76 -7.27
N GLY A 41 3.52 -10.46 -7.32
CA GLY A 41 2.76 -9.54 -6.47
C GLY A 41 1.26 -9.85 -6.53
N ASN A 42 0.58 -9.86 -5.39
CA ASN A 42 -0.83 -10.23 -5.27
C ASN A 42 -1.69 -9.20 -4.53
N MET A 43 -1.05 -8.15 -4.01
CA MET A 43 -1.76 -7.05 -3.36
C MET A 43 -1.26 -5.71 -3.89
N ILE A 44 -2.16 -4.74 -3.91
CA ILE A 44 -1.88 -3.35 -4.26
C ILE A 44 -2.47 -2.47 -3.17
N ILE A 45 -1.66 -1.55 -2.67
CA ILE A 45 -2.11 -0.47 -1.79
C ILE A 45 -1.90 0.82 -2.57
N CYS A 46 -2.92 1.63 -2.71
CA CYS A 46 -2.86 2.85 -3.49
C CYS A 46 -3.59 4.00 -2.81
N SER A 47 -3.29 5.22 -3.23
CA SER A 47 -4.06 6.40 -2.85
C SER A 47 -5.42 6.41 -3.54
N SER A 48 -6.35 7.23 -3.03
CA SER A 48 -7.70 7.39 -3.58
C SER A 48 -7.69 7.81 -5.05
N ASP A 49 -6.80 8.72 -5.44
CA ASP A 49 -6.73 9.22 -6.82
C ASP A 49 -6.22 8.15 -7.78
N VAL A 50 -5.22 7.37 -7.37
CA VAL A 50 -4.75 6.22 -8.16
C VAL A 50 -5.86 5.16 -8.30
N ALA A 51 -6.63 4.92 -7.24
CA ALA A 51 -7.78 4.00 -7.31
C ALA A 51 -8.84 4.50 -8.29
N SER A 52 -9.14 5.79 -8.30
CA SER A 52 -10.06 6.40 -9.26
C SER A 52 -9.55 6.28 -10.70
N ALA A 53 -8.23 6.47 -10.91
CA ALA A 53 -7.60 6.26 -12.21
C ALA A 53 -7.72 4.80 -12.70
N LEU A 54 -7.52 3.83 -11.80
CA LEU A 54 -7.70 2.41 -12.11
C LEU A 54 -9.17 2.06 -12.43
N GLN A 55 -10.10 2.71 -11.74
CA GLN A 55 -11.53 2.57 -12.00
C GLN A 55 -11.91 3.14 -13.38
N MET A 56 -11.40 4.30 -13.74
CA MET A 56 -11.61 4.91 -15.06
C MET A 56 -11.05 4.04 -16.19
N ALA A 57 -10.03 3.26 -15.94
CA ALA A 57 -9.53 2.27 -16.90
C ALA A 57 -10.52 1.12 -17.17
N GLY A 58 -11.63 1.05 -16.42
CA GLY A 58 -12.65 0.00 -16.57
C GLY A 58 -12.17 -1.39 -16.15
N VAL A 59 -11.15 -1.47 -15.34
CA VAL A 59 -10.46 -2.74 -15.02
C VAL A 59 -10.60 -3.13 -13.55
N LEU A 60 -11.06 -2.21 -12.70
CA LEU A 60 -11.33 -2.48 -11.30
C LEU A 60 -12.75 -3.00 -11.13
N ASP A 61 -12.89 -4.30 -11.00
CA ASP A 61 -14.16 -4.92 -10.65
C ASP A 61 -14.47 -4.70 -9.17
N TYR A 62 -15.55 -3.98 -8.91
CA TYR A 62 -16.10 -3.84 -7.56
C TYR A 62 -16.85 -5.11 -7.15
N THR A 63 -16.12 -6.15 -6.84
CA THR A 63 -16.69 -7.40 -6.31
C THR A 63 -17.40 -7.26 -4.95
N PRO A 64 -17.12 -6.27 -4.09
CA PRO A 64 -17.82 -6.15 -2.82
C PRO A 64 -19.32 -5.88 -2.93
N ALA A 65 -19.79 -5.31 -4.03
CA ALA A 65 -21.20 -4.99 -4.22
C ALA A 65 -22.11 -6.24 -4.33
N LEU A 66 -21.54 -7.40 -4.57
CA LEU A 66 -22.27 -8.66 -4.68
C LEU A 66 -22.29 -9.48 -3.38
N ASN A 67 -21.45 -9.16 -2.42
CA ASN A 67 -21.49 -9.76 -1.10
C ASN A 67 -22.30 -8.88 -0.14
N ASN A 68 -23.44 -9.38 0.33
CA ASN A 68 -24.35 -8.72 1.29
C ASN A 68 -23.73 -8.39 2.66
N ASN A 69 -22.44 -8.54 2.83
CA ASN A 69 -21.66 -8.08 3.98
C ASN A 69 -20.87 -6.83 3.60
N LEU A 70 -21.60 -5.74 3.42
CA LEU A 70 -21.04 -4.38 3.45
C LEU A 70 -20.64 -4.03 4.89
N ASN A 71 -19.67 -4.72 5.44
CA ASN A 71 -18.90 -4.18 6.55
C ASN A 71 -17.91 -3.18 5.97
N ILE A 72 -18.42 -1.98 5.72
CA ILE A 72 -17.58 -0.80 5.60
C ILE A 72 -17.02 -0.59 6.99
N ASP A 73 -15.79 -1.02 7.17
CA ASP A 73 -15.04 -0.66 8.36
C ASP A 73 -14.73 0.84 8.26
N ASP A 74 -15.41 1.65 9.07
CA ASP A 74 -15.22 3.11 9.16
C ASP A 74 -13.79 3.52 9.52
N THR A 75 -12.94 2.56 9.84
CA THR A 75 -11.55 2.78 10.26
C THR A 75 -10.50 2.60 9.16
N GLY A 76 -10.89 2.65 7.90
CA GLY A 76 -9.92 2.96 6.83
C GLY A 76 -9.22 1.79 6.17
N ASN A 77 -9.62 0.56 6.38
CA ASN A 77 -9.11 -0.59 5.62
C ASN A 77 -10.05 -0.90 4.46
N THR A 78 -10.18 0.04 3.55
CA THR A 78 -11.09 -0.08 2.41
C THR A 78 -10.51 -1.02 1.37
N PHE A 79 -10.93 -2.28 1.44
CA PHE A 79 -10.77 -3.21 0.33
C PHE A 79 -11.64 -2.71 -0.84
N ALA A 80 -11.01 -2.26 -1.91
CA ALA A 80 -11.71 -1.70 -3.06
C ALA A 80 -12.19 -2.76 -4.06
N GLY A 81 -11.53 -3.92 -4.11
CA GLY A 81 -11.89 -4.95 -5.06
C GLY A 81 -10.68 -5.75 -5.55
N VAL A 82 -10.90 -6.52 -6.60
CA VAL A 82 -9.87 -7.34 -7.23
C VAL A 82 -9.62 -6.82 -8.65
N LEU A 83 -8.38 -6.48 -8.94
CA LEU A 83 -7.93 -6.05 -10.25
C LEU A 83 -7.55 -7.28 -11.09
N ASN A 84 -8.11 -7.42 -12.29
CA ASN A 84 -7.86 -8.55 -13.21
C ASN A 84 -8.01 -9.94 -12.57
N GLY A 85 -8.84 -10.10 -11.54
CA GLY A 85 -9.00 -11.37 -10.84
C GLY A 85 -7.75 -11.86 -10.08
N LYS A 86 -6.69 -11.05 -9.99
CA LYS A 86 -5.39 -11.45 -9.43
C LYS A 86 -4.94 -10.59 -8.26
N TYR A 87 -5.15 -9.28 -8.32
CA TYR A 87 -4.61 -8.33 -7.37
C TYR A 87 -5.70 -7.82 -6.43
N ARG A 88 -5.50 -7.98 -5.14
CA ARG A 88 -6.35 -7.35 -4.13
C ARG A 88 -5.95 -5.89 -3.98
N VAL A 89 -6.87 -4.97 -4.21
CA VAL A 89 -6.63 -3.54 -4.14
C VAL A 89 -7.17 -2.99 -2.83
N TYR A 90 -6.32 -2.29 -2.10
CA TYR A 90 -6.64 -1.58 -0.87
C TYR A 90 -6.41 -0.10 -1.07
N ILE A 91 -7.37 0.72 -0.66
CA ILE A 91 -7.27 2.17 -0.73
C ILE A 91 -6.81 2.70 0.63
N ASP A 92 -5.76 3.50 0.62
CA ASP A 92 -5.35 4.29 1.77
C ASP A 92 -5.82 5.74 1.59
N PRO A 93 -6.87 6.17 2.30
CA PRO A 93 -7.41 7.52 2.16
C PRO A 93 -6.47 8.58 2.73
N TYR A 94 -5.50 8.19 3.55
CA TYR A 94 -4.57 9.12 4.19
C TYR A 94 -3.22 9.24 3.47
N ALA A 95 -3.01 8.47 2.40
CA ALA A 95 -1.73 8.43 1.66
C ALA A 95 -1.37 9.75 0.99
N ALA A 96 -2.36 10.57 0.63
CA ALA A 96 -2.20 11.89 0.04
C ALA A 96 -2.76 12.93 1.00
N ASN A 97 -1.91 13.49 1.85
CA ASN A 97 -2.33 14.56 2.75
C ASN A 97 -2.25 15.91 2.03
N MET A 98 -3.40 16.43 1.63
CA MET A 98 -3.52 17.77 1.01
C MET A 98 -3.14 18.93 1.93
N ALA A 99 -3.07 18.71 3.25
CA ALA A 99 -2.69 19.75 4.21
C ALA A 99 -1.18 20.04 4.24
N SER A 100 -0.36 19.22 3.59
CA SER A 100 1.07 19.47 3.47
C SER A 100 1.35 20.27 2.20
N ASN A 101 1.64 21.55 2.35
CA ASN A 101 2.08 22.42 1.25
C ASN A 101 3.38 21.95 0.55
N ALA A 102 3.98 20.85 0.98
CA ALA A 102 5.27 20.39 0.52
C ALA A 102 5.23 19.55 -0.76
N SER A 103 4.13 19.24 -1.34
CA SER A 103 3.94 18.67 -2.68
C SER A 103 2.56 17.97 -2.76
N PRO A 104 1.51 18.65 -3.16
CA PRO A 104 0.16 18.11 -3.22
C PRO A 104 -0.01 17.00 -4.26
N THR A 105 1.00 16.72 -5.05
CA THR A 105 0.91 15.89 -6.26
C THR A 105 1.62 14.54 -6.17
N LYS A 106 2.12 14.16 -4.99
CA LYS A 106 2.81 12.86 -4.84
C LYS A 106 1.84 11.75 -4.52
N GLN A 107 1.29 11.15 -5.55
CA GLN A 107 0.48 9.95 -5.44
C GLN A 107 1.35 8.70 -5.54
N TYR A 108 1.05 7.69 -4.76
CA TYR A 108 1.82 6.46 -4.71
C TYR A 108 0.92 5.23 -4.81
N TYR A 109 1.47 4.19 -5.41
CA TYR A 109 0.97 2.85 -5.21
C TYR A 109 2.11 1.92 -4.76
N VAL A 110 1.74 0.91 -4.03
CA VAL A 110 2.66 -0.14 -3.56
C VAL A 110 2.12 -1.49 -4.04
N VAL A 111 2.93 -2.20 -4.80
CA VAL A 111 2.66 -3.59 -5.15
C VAL A 111 3.40 -4.47 -4.16
N GLY A 112 2.73 -5.45 -3.60
CA GLY A 112 3.30 -6.37 -2.62
C GLY A 112 2.96 -7.82 -2.93
N TYR A 113 3.79 -8.70 -2.36
CA TYR A 113 3.55 -10.14 -2.36
C TYR A 113 3.43 -10.65 -0.93
N LYS A 114 2.39 -11.45 -0.69
CA LYS A 114 2.20 -12.22 0.52
C LYS A 114 1.84 -13.65 0.13
N GLY A 115 2.64 -14.60 0.58
CA GLY A 115 2.38 -16.02 0.38
C GLY A 115 1.28 -16.56 1.30
N THR A 116 0.94 -17.83 1.12
CA THR A 116 -0.03 -18.55 1.96
C THR A 116 0.53 -18.85 3.35
N SER A 117 1.84 -19.08 3.48
CA SER A 117 2.50 -19.29 4.75
C SER A 117 2.61 -17.98 5.54
N PRO A 118 2.40 -17.99 6.88
CA PRO A 118 2.62 -16.80 7.71
C PRO A 118 4.03 -16.22 7.63
N TYR A 119 5.02 -17.06 7.33
CA TYR A 119 6.44 -16.66 7.24
C TYR A 119 6.84 -16.15 5.86
N ASP A 120 5.99 -16.32 4.85
CA ASP A 120 6.26 -15.88 3.48
C ASP A 120 5.71 -14.46 3.25
N ALA A 121 6.32 -13.51 3.93
CA ALA A 121 6.00 -12.09 3.84
C ALA A 121 7.25 -11.23 3.96
N GLY A 122 7.20 -10.03 3.44
CA GLY A 122 8.31 -9.07 3.51
C GLY A 122 8.33 -8.24 4.78
N LEU A 123 7.23 -8.18 5.52
CA LEU A 123 7.07 -7.41 6.75
C LEU A 123 6.20 -8.20 7.72
N PHE A 124 6.63 -8.24 8.98
CA PHE A 124 5.90 -8.88 10.06
C PHE A 124 5.46 -7.83 11.08
N TYR A 125 4.17 -7.84 11.37
CA TYR A 125 3.60 -7.06 12.46
C TYR A 125 3.24 -8.01 13.60
N CYS A 126 3.85 -7.79 14.75
CA CYS A 126 3.71 -8.63 15.94
C CYS A 126 3.10 -7.81 17.08
N PRO A 127 1.77 -7.77 17.21
CA PRO A 127 1.12 -7.10 18.33
C PRO A 127 1.32 -7.93 19.60
N TYR A 128 1.90 -7.31 20.62
CA TYR A 128 2.07 -7.94 21.93
C TYR A 128 0.93 -7.56 22.87
N VAL A 129 0.59 -6.29 22.94
CA VAL A 129 -0.54 -5.78 23.69
C VAL A 129 -1.46 -5.02 22.73
N PRO A 130 -2.71 -5.44 22.58
CA PRO A 130 -3.67 -4.72 21.74
C PRO A 130 -3.93 -3.32 22.31
N LEU A 131 -4.57 -2.47 21.52
CA LEU A 131 -4.96 -1.15 21.96
C LEU A 131 -5.89 -1.25 23.17
N GLN A 132 -5.44 -0.73 24.30
CA GLN A 132 -6.18 -0.73 25.56
C GLN A 132 -6.46 0.71 26.00
N MET A 133 -7.69 0.96 26.41
CA MET A 133 -8.07 2.21 27.05
C MET A 133 -7.95 2.03 28.58
N VAL A 134 -7.29 2.97 29.22
CA VAL A 134 -7.17 3.03 30.68
C VAL A 134 -7.83 4.32 31.17
N ARG A 135 -8.75 4.19 32.07
CA ARG A 135 -9.38 5.34 32.80
C ARG A 135 -8.81 5.44 34.18
N ALA A 136 -8.43 6.64 34.59
CA ALA A 136 -7.99 6.95 35.93
C ALA A 136 -8.50 8.32 36.33
N VAL A 137 -8.70 8.52 37.62
CA VAL A 137 -9.00 9.83 38.21
C VAL A 137 -7.71 10.43 38.75
N GLY A 138 -7.41 11.68 38.39
CA GLY A 138 -6.22 12.39 38.86
C GLY A 138 -6.33 12.64 40.37
N GLN A 139 -5.26 12.34 41.12
CA GLN A 139 -5.24 12.52 42.57
C GLN A 139 -5.27 13.98 42.99
N ASP A 140 -4.73 14.89 42.18
CA ASP A 140 -4.56 16.29 42.54
C ASP A 140 -5.79 17.17 42.24
N ASN A 141 -6.52 16.82 41.17
CA ASN A 141 -7.61 17.67 40.68
C ASN A 141 -8.94 16.93 40.41
N PHE A 142 -9.03 15.65 40.76
CA PHE A 142 -10.19 14.77 40.54
C PHE A 142 -10.71 14.74 39.09
N GLN A 143 -9.92 15.20 38.12
CA GLN A 143 -10.29 15.17 36.72
C GLN A 143 -10.12 13.77 36.12
N PRO A 144 -11.06 13.32 35.27
CA PRO A 144 -10.89 12.05 34.59
C PRO A 144 -9.73 12.13 33.56
N LYS A 145 -8.84 11.18 33.66
CA LYS A 145 -7.72 10.98 32.71
C LYS A 145 -7.99 9.73 31.88
N ILE A 146 -7.92 9.83 30.57
CA ILE A 146 -8.08 8.72 29.65
C ILE A 146 -6.75 8.54 28.92
N GLY A 147 -6.18 7.34 29.00
CA GLY A 147 -4.96 6.97 28.30
C GLY A 147 -5.19 5.78 27.38
N PHE A 148 -4.56 5.81 26.22
CA PHE A 148 -4.51 4.67 25.32
C PHE A 148 -3.10 4.13 25.29
N LYS A 149 -2.95 2.81 25.41
CA LYS A 149 -1.65 2.15 25.32
C LYS A 149 -1.71 0.97 24.38
N THR A 150 -0.64 0.76 23.65
CA THR A 150 -0.41 -0.44 22.84
C THR A 150 1.07 -0.80 22.87
N ARG A 151 1.38 -2.07 22.63
CA ARG A 151 2.76 -2.52 22.44
C ARG A 151 2.79 -3.45 21.24
N TYR A 152 3.63 -3.14 20.27
CA TYR A 152 3.81 -3.93 19.08
C TYR A 152 5.26 -3.90 18.62
N GLY A 153 5.63 -4.90 17.86
CA GLY A 153 6.90 -4.95 17.13
C GLY A 153 6.64 -5.03 15.64
N MET A 154 7.48 -4.39 14.86
CA MET A 154 7.50 -4.53 13.40
C MET A 154 8.90 -4.94 12.98
N VAL A 155 8.98 -5.99 12.18
CA VAL A 155 10.26 -6.52 11.69
C VAL A 155 10.12 -6.77 10.19
N ALA A 156 11.09 -6.28 9.41
CA ALA A 156 11.23 -6.67 8.01
C ALA A 156 11.87 -8.06 7.91
N ASN A 157 11.51 -8.79 6.86
CA ASN A 157 12.13 -10.07 6.58
C ASN A 157 13.65 -9.85 6.32
N PRO A 158 14.55 -10.46 7.09
CA PRO A 158 15.98 -10.24 6.95
C PRO A 158 16.55 -10.69 5.60
N PHE A 159 15.87 -11.60 4.91
CA PHE A 159 16.26 -12.07 3.58
C PHE A 159 15.65 -11.27 2.44
N ALA A 160 14.80 -10.31 2.74
CA ALA A 160 14.13 -9.49 1.73
C ALA A 160 14.93 -8.27 1.30
N GLY A 161 15.91 -7.85 2.09
CA GLY A 161 16.77 -6.70 1.78
C GLY A 161 17.77 -7.01 0.67
N ALA A 162 18.02 -6.03 -0.19
CA ALA A 162 19.10 -6.08 -1.16
C ALA A 162 19.93 -4.80 -1.02
N SER A 163 21.21 -4.93 -0.77
CA SER A 163 22.16 -3.82 -0.90
C SER A 163 22.48 -3.58 -2.37
N ALA A 164 22.95 -2.39 -2.69
CA ALA A 164 23.44 -2.06 -4.04
C ALA A 164 24.61 -2.98 -4.47
N SER A 165 25.33 -3.57 -3.52
CA SER A 165 26.44 -4.53 -3.75
C SER A 165 25.97 -5.98 -3.87
N GLY A 166 24.68 -6.25 -3.91
CA GLY A 166 24.16 -7.62 -3.99
C GLY A 166 24.13 -8.38 -2.66
N ASN A 167 24.68 -7.84 -1.59
CA ASN A 167 24.62 -8.43 -0.27
C ASN A 167 23.23 -8.26 0.35
N ILE A 168 22.74 -9.30 0.98
CA ILE A 168 21.48 -9.26 1.73
C ILE A 168 21.74 -8.49 3.01
N THR A 169 21.19 -7.31 3.13
CA THR A 169 21.21 -6.54 4.38
C THR A 169 19.96 -6.86 5.20
N ALA A 170 20.12 -7.03 6.50
CA ALA A 170 19.01 -7.27 7.43
C ALA A 170 18.02 -6.10 7.49
N ASP A 171 18.35 -4.97 6.90
CA ASP A 171 17.60 -3.74 6.94
C ASP A 171 16.87 -3.48 5.60
N GLY A 172 15.83 -4.26 5.33
CA GLY A 172 14.99 -4.09 4.15
C GLY A 172 14.11 -2.83 4.19
N VAL A 173 14.29 -1.95 5.17
CA VAL A 173 13.47 -0.75 5.39
C VAL A 173 14.23 0.54 5.03
N GLY A 174 15.55 0.51 4.99
CA GLY A 174 16.37 1.72 4.91
C GLY A 174 16.33 2.50 3.59
N ALA A 175 15.97 1.88 2.47
CA ALA A 175 15.93 2.53 1.17
C ALA A 175 14.65 2.22 0.41
N ILE A 176 14.22 3.14 -0.45
CA ILE A 176 13.05 2.96 -1.32
C ILE A 176 13.27 1.75 -2.23
N ASN A 177 12.32 0.80 -2.22
CA ASN A 177 12.37 -0.45 -3.00
C ASN A 177 13.54 -1.38 -2.63
N ALA A 178 14.13 -1.23 -1.45
CA ALA A 178 15.14 -2.16 -0.94
C ALA A 178 14.52 -3.54 -0.60
N ASN A 179 13.29 -3.55 -0.09
CA ASN A 179 12.57 -4.79 0.17
C ASN A 179 12.13 -5.46 -1.13
N ARG A 180 12.52 -6.71 -1.35
CA ARG A 180 12.21 -7.47 -2.58
C ARG A 180 10.75 -7.88 -2.70
N TYR A 181 10.01 -7.89 -1.58
CA TYR A 181 8.58 -8.26 -1.54
C TYR A 181 7.65 -7.10 -1.91
N TYR A 182 8.16 -5.86 -1.88
CA TYR A 182 7.37 -4.66 -2.13
C TYR A 182 8.03 -3.74 -3.15
N ARG A 183 7.20 -3.10 -3.96
CA ARG A 183 7.63 -2.02 -4.85
C ARG A 183 6.73 -0.83 -4.68
N ARG A 184 7.33 0.29 -4.31
CA ARG A 184 6.66 1.59 -4.27
C ARG A 184 6.95 2.36 -5.55
N VAL A 185 5.91 2.84 -6.19
CA VAL A 185 6.00 3.68 -7.40
C VAL A 185 5.22 4.96 -7.17
N GLN A 186 5.81 6.07 -7.51
CA GLN A 186 5.15 7.37 -7.54
C GLN A 186 4.47 7.53 -8.89
N VAL A 187 3.23 7.98 -8.87
CA VAL A 187 2.48 8.36 -10.06
C VAL A 187 2.43 9.87 -10.11
N THR A 188 2.87 10.45 -11.21
CA THR A 188 2.86 11.89 -11.45
C THR A 188 1.83 12.24 -12.51
N ASN A 189 1.41 13.50 -12.53
CA ASN A 189 0.47 14.06 -13.51
C ASN A 189 -0.89 13.34 -13.55
N ILE A 190 -1.42 12.94 -12.39
CA ILE A 190 -2.80 12.46 -12.28
C ILE A 190 -3.76 13.63 -12.44
N MET A 191 -3.41 14.79 -11.95
CA MET A 191 -4.02 16.10 -12.19
C MET A 191 -2.98 17.19 -12.05
#